data_5deb29b5e31cadb80f0a04d72380ed9e
#
_entry.id   5deb29b5e31cadb80f0a04d72380ed9e
#
_cell.length_a   1.000
_cell.length_b   1.000
_cell.length_c   1.000
_cell.angle_alpha   90.00
_cell.angle_beta   90.00
_cell.angle_gamma   90.00
#
_symmetry.space_group_name_H-M   'P 1'
#
loop_
_entity.id
_entity.type
_entity.pdbx_description
1 polymer ?
#
loop_
_entity_poly.entity_id
_entity_poly.type
_entity_poly.pdbx_seq_one_letter_code
_entity_poly.pdbx_strand_id
1 'polypeptide(L)'
;MNRWLMCLFGVAVTGVAVVVWSAEPGQPRETRKSPATKRAAKPVPLNPQGTVLLDRAGKRLLLKASVCARDRVLEMLCCLKRTKEHESILTIDASAAVVHAGLLALGARQGTPVRHYKEVSPGKLVADFKPPTGQQIEIYLQWKDKKGIPRRVRAQQWVRRATQRYFSAPLAKLPDGVVLPKEPELVFDVKNKELVWFGTMKPAQRDIFLKLSKDAVFRKAVGRLFGESQPTEMRAHWVFAGSGFIVDMQTKKKKYLAENGNLICVANFPSATLDIAQASSDKGSNLLYEAFIDRIPPVNTEVLIELIPKSRPVGKTSPPPPAKPRGLPR
;
A
#
# COMPACT_ATOMS: atom_id res chain seq x y z
N MET A 1 -5.39 3.41 -68.08
CA MET A 1 -5.87 2.22 -68.84
C MET A 1 -6.99 1.66 -68.00
N ASN A 2 -8.21 1.99 -68.34
CA ASN A 2 -9.31 1.20 -68.92
C ASN A 2 -9.53 -0.16 -68.19
N ARG A 3 -10.68 -0.45 -67.60
CA ARG A 3 -11.96 -0.69 -68.32
C ARG A 3 -13.13 -0.81 -67.34
N TRP A 4 -14.17 -0.14 -67.67
CA TRP A 4 -15.58 -0.29 -67.42
C TRP A 4 -16.14 -1.73 -67.53
N LEU A 5 -17.15 -2.09 -66.74
CA LEU A 5 -18.28 -2.88 -67.23
C LEU A 5 -19.56 -2.55 -66.43
N MET A 6 -20.57 -2.09 -67.20
CA MET A 6 -22.00 -1.93 -66.84
C MET A 6 -22.72 -3.25 -67.07
N CYS A 7 -23.76 -3.54 -66.28
CA CYS A 7 -24.97 -4.30 -66.66
C CYS A 7 -26.12 -3.97 -65.74
N LEU A 8 -27.04 -3.38 -66.10
CA LEU A 8 -28.41 -3.25 -66.61
C LEU A 8 -29.46 -4.16 -65.96
N PHE A 9 -30.52 -3.45 -65.41
CA PHE A 9 -31.95 -3.70 -65.42
C PHE A 9 -32.60 -4.97 -64.89
N GLY A 10 -33.58 -4.75 -64.00
CA GLY A 10 -34.71 -5.63 -63.68
C GLY A 10 -35.73 -4.87 -62.85
N VAL A 11 -36.73 -4.26 -63.50
CA VAL A 11 -37.90 -3.64 -62.86
C VAL A 11 -38.96 -4.75 -62.59
N ALA A 12 -39.33 -4.92 -61.31
CA ALA A 12 -40.53 -5.66 -60.96
C ALA A 12 -41.47 -4.76 -60.17
N VAL A 13 -42.57 -4.40 -60.78
CA VAL A 13 -43.72 -3.70 -60.20
C VAL A 13 -44.58 -4.74 -59.46
N THR A 14 -44.74 -4.58 -58.14
CA THR A 14 -45.78 -5.31 -57.38
C THR A 14 -46.56 -4.33 -56.52
N GLY A 15 -47.88 -4.44 -56.61
CA GLY A 15 -48.88 -3.51 -56.13
C GLY A 15 -48.89 -3.30 -54.61
N VAL A 16 -49.11 -2.03 -54.26
CA VAL A 16 -49.29 -1.56 -52.88
C VAL A 16 -50.77 -1.69 -52.52
N ALA A 17 -51.09 -2.60 -51.61
CA ALA A 17 -52.38 -2.59 -50.93
C ALA A 17 -52.30 -1.60 -49.76
N VAL A 18 -53.04 -0.49 -49.85
CA VAL A 18 -53.18 0.51 -48.78
C VAL A 18 -54.18 -0.03 -47.77
N VAL A 19 -53.71 -0.48 -46.59
CA VAL A 19 -54.53 -0.74 -45.42
C VAL A 19 -54.59 0.56 -44.60
N VAL A 20 -55.75 1.24 -44.66
CA VAL A 20 -56.04 2.38 -43.80
C VAL A 20 -56.35 1.88 -42.40
N TRP A 21 -55.46 2.07 -41.48
CA TRP A 21 -55.68 1.81 -40.08
C TRP A 21 -56.14 3.09 -39.37
N SER A 22 -57.36 3.10 -38.91
CA SER A 22 -57.94 4.20 -38.12
C SER A 22 -57.22 4.27 -36.79
N ALA A 23 -56.53 5.41 -36.52
CA ALA A 23 -55.89 5.69 -35.26
C ALA A 23 -56.97 6.08 -34.22
N GLU A 24 -57.11 5.30 -33.16
CA GLU A 24 -57.81 5.74 -31.95
C GLU A 24 -57.01 6.84 -31.23
N PRO A 25 -57.66 7.83 -30.59
CA PRO A 25 -56.95 8.90 -29.86
C PRO A 25 -56.27 8.32 -28.62
N GLY A 26 -54.92 8.28 -28.66
CA GLY A 26 -54.08 7.80 -27.60
C GLY A 26 -54.25 8.58 -26.31
N GLN A 27 -54.44 7.85 -25.21
CA GLN A 27 -54.35 8.37 -23.86
C GLN A 27 -52.99 9.06 -23.60
N PRO A 28 -52.93 10.10 -22.75
CA PRO A 28 -51.67 10.77 -22.43
C PRO A 28 -50.72 9.76 -21.75
N ARG A 29 -49.61 9.53 -22.36
CA ARG A 29 -48.52 8.69 -21.84
C ARG A 29 -47.95 9.41 -20.59
N GLU A 30 -48.27 8.90 -19.41
CA GLU A 30 -47.61 9.35 -18.18
C GLU A 30 -46.11 9.32 -18.37
N THR A 31 -45.48 10.47 -18.32
CA THR A 31 -44.05 10.60 -18.32
C THR A 31 -43.52 9.98 -17.03
N ARG A 32 -42.99 8.76 -17.17
CA ARG A 32 -42.29 8.03 -16.12
C ARG A 32 -41.18 8.94 -15.62
N LYS A 33 -41.40 9.59 -14.47
CA LYS A 33 -40.36 10.41 -13.79
C LYS A 33 -39.11 9.57 -13.65
N SER A 34 -38.03 9.98 -14.33
CA SER A 34 -36.70 9.39 -14.13
C SER A 34 -36.39 9.31 -12.64
N PRO A 35 -35.84 8.17 -12.15
CA PRO A 35 -35.50 8.06 -10.73
C PRO A 35 -34.52 9.18 -10.40
N ALA A 36 -34.92 10.03 -9.47
CA ALA A 36 -34.09 11.13 -8.97
C ALA A 36 -32.72 10.54 -8.56
N THR A 37 -31.67 10.98 -9.21
CA THR A 37 -30.28 10.61 -8.88
C THR A 37 -30.08 10.89 -7.40
N LYS A 38 -30.02 9.85 -6.57
CA LYS A 38 -29.79 9.99 -5.12
C LYS A 38 -28.48 10.77 -4.97
N ARG A 39 -28.60 12.02 -4.54
CA ARG A 39 -27.44 12.89 -4.24
C ARG A 39 -26.55 12.12 -3.27
N ALA A 40 -25.33 11.76 -3.70
CA ALA A 40 -24.42 11.00 -2.87
C ALA A 40 -24.27 11.68 -1.51
N ALA A 41 -24.54 10.95 -0.42
CA ALA A 41 -24.45 11.49 0.92
C ALA A 41 -23.02 12.00 1.17
N LYS A 42 -22.90 13.20 1.70
CA LYS A 42 -21.59 13.79 2.03
C LYS A 42 -20.89 12.96 3.11
N PRO A 43 -19.54 12.84 3.08
CA PRO A 43 -18.78 12.23 4.15
C PRO A 43 -19.06 12.88 5.51
N VAL A 44 -19.20 12.05 6.56
CA VAL A 44 -19.55 12.49 7.92
C VAL A 44 -18.28 12.52 8.79
N PRO A 45 -17.98 13.62 9.51
CA PRO A 45 -16.85 13.67 10.42
C PRO A 45 -17.06 12.74 11.62
N LEU A 46 -16.00 12.02 12.01
CA LEU A 46 -15.98 11.11 13.16
C LEU A 46 -15.29 11.72 14.39
N ASN A 47 -14.63 12.85 14.23
CA ASN A 47 -13.96 13.57 15.32
C ASN A 47 -14.23 15.07 15.25
N PRO A 48 -14.10 15.81 16.38
CA PRO A 48 -14.36 17.26 16.43
C PRO A 48 -13.50 18.07 15.47
N GLN A 49 -12.26 17.64 15.21
CA GLN A 49 -11.33 18.31 14.30
C GLN A 49 -11.75 18.18 12.83
N GLY A 50 -12.69 17.27 12.51
CA GLY A 50 -13.12 16.99 11.13
C GLY A 50 -12.00 16.47 10.25
N THR A 51 -11.01 15.80 10.84
CA THR A 51 -9.86 15.21 10.13
C THR A 51 -10.08 13.75 9.73
N VAL A 52 -11.02 13.05 10.38
CA VAL A 52 -11.43 11.69 10.04
C VAL A 52 -12.88 11.74 9.57
N LEU A 53 -13.13 11.33 8.31
CA LEU A 53 -14.45 11.40 7.69
C LEU A 53 -14.88 10.02 7.19
N LEU A 54 -16.11 9.63 7.50
CA LEU A 54 -16.72 8.38 7.02
C LEU A 54 -17.51 8.65 5.74
N ASP A 55 -17.05 8.15 4.62
CA ASP A 55 -17.75 8.13 3.34
C ASP A 55 -18.38 6.75 3.11
N ARG A 56 -19.64 6.59 3.60
CA ARG A 56 -20.38 5.32 3.44
C ARG A 56 -20.72 5.02 1.99
N ALA A 57 -21.04 6.06 1.20
CA ALA A 57 -21.38 5.91 -0.21
C ALA A 57 -20.17 5.46 -1.04
N GLY A 58 -19.00 6.06 -0.79
CA GLY A 58 -17.73 5.69 -1.41
C GLY A 58 -17.05 4.48 -0.77
N LYS A 59 -17.62 3.91 0.31
CA LYS A 59 -17.07 2.77 1.08
C LYS A 59 -15.61 2.99 1.50
N ARG A 60 -15.30 4.19 1.99
CA ARG A 60 -13.94 4.60 2.37
C ARG A 60 -13.92 5.48 3.61
N LEU A 61 -12.82 5.41 4.33
CA LEU A 61 -12.49 6.36 5.38
C LEU A 61 -11.50 7.38 4.82
N LEU A 62 -11.77 8.65 5.05
CA LEU A 62 -10.96 9.75 4.56
C LEU A 62 -10.24 10.40 5.74
N LEU A 63 -8.91 10.55 5.62
CA LEU A 63 -8.08 11.16 6.65
C LEU A 63 -7.42 12.41 6.09
N LYS A 64 -7.68 13.58 6.69
CA LYS A 64 -7.00 14.84 6.35
C LYS A 64 -5.67 14.90 7.07
N ALA A 65 -4.59 14.67 6.36
CA ALA A 65 -3.23 14.64 6.86
C ALA A 65 -2.38 15.75 6.20
N SER A 66 -1.14 15.91 6.65
CA SER A 66 -0.15 16.78 6.00
C SER A 66 1.19 16.07 5.88
N VAL A 67 1.99 16.46 4.89
CA VAL A 67 3.37 15.98 4.75
C VAL A 67 4.23 16.54 5.86
N CYS A 68 4.83 15.69 6.68
CA CYS A 68 5.74 16.09 7.76
C CYS A 68 7.23 15.87 7.40
N ALA A 69 7.54 14.87 6.56
CA ALA A 69 8.90 14.65 6.07
C ALA A 69 8.89 14.00 4.68
N ARG A 70 10.04 14.08 3.94
CA ARG A 70 10.17 13.59 2.57
C ARG A 70 11.39 12.70 2.33
N ASP A 71 12.36 12.72 3.23
CA ASP A 71 13.71 12.17 3.06
C ASP A 71 14.10 11.25 4.22
N ARG A 72 13.16 10.49 4.74
CA ARG A 72 13.37 9.63 5.91
C ARG A 72 13.44 8.15 5.55
N VAL A 73 14.18 7.40 6.34
CA VAL A 73 13.95 5.97 6.54
C VAL A 73 12.68 5.85 7.36
N LEU A 74 11.81 4.91 6.99
CA LEU A 74 10.42 4.93 7.44
C LEU A 74 10.11 3.76 8.36
N GLU A 75 9.47 4.07 9.48
CA GLU A 75 8.65 3.15 10.23
C GLU A 75 7.18 3.25 9.81
N MET A 76 6.73 4.45 9.44
CA MET A 76 5.33 4.71 9.10
C MET A 76 5.15 5.49 7.81
N LEU A 77 4.04 5.22 7.13
CA LEU A 77 3.49 6.10 6.11
C LEU A 77 2.84 7.33 6.75
N CYS A 78 2.06 7.11 7.84
CA CYS A 78 1.33 8.16 8.54
C CYS A 78 1.31 7.89 10.04
N CYS A 79 1.75 8.87 10.85
CA CYS A 79 1.67 8.86 12.30
C CYS A 79 0.59 9.83 12.82
N LEU A 80 0.34 9.77 14.13
CA LEU A 80 -0.41 10.80 14.83
C LEU A 80 0.46 12.04 15.05
N LYS A 81 -0.14 13.21 15.07
CA LYS A 81 0.55 14.48 15.30
C LYS A 81 1.26 14.50 16.67
N ARG A 82 2.49 15.00 16.70
CA ARG A 82 3.35 15.08 17.89
C ARG A 82 3.76 13.72 18.45
N THR A 83 3.94 12.72 17.59
CA THR A 83 4.43 11.40 17.98
C THR A 83 5.69 10.99 17.21
N LYS A 84 5.55 10.55 15.95
CA LYS A 84 6.58 9.90 15.15
C LYS A 84 6.83 10.56 13.80
N GLU A 85 6.74 11.89 13.72
CA GLU A 85 6.95 12.65 12.49
C GLU A 85 8.37 12.50 11.93
N HIS A 86 9.34 12.19 12.79
CA HIS A 86 10.74 12.01 12.40
C HIS A 86 11.00 10.73 11.59
N GLU A 87 10.08 9.79 11.56
CA GLU A 87 10.14 8.51 10.82
C GLU A 87 8.89 8.22 10.00
N SER A 88 8.14 9.29 9.64
CA SER A 88 6.88 9.24 8.90
C SER A 88 6.89 10.21 7.73
N ILE A 89 6.10 9.93 6.67
CA ILE A 89 5.85 10.87 5.57
C ILE A 89 4.73 11.83 5.93
N LEU A 90 3.66 11.31 6.54
CA LEU A 90 2.42 12.01 6.82
C LEU A 90 2.12 12.04 8.32
N THR A 91 1.49 13.11 8.76
CA THR A 91 0.97 13.24 10.12
C THR A 91 -0.49 13.68 10.11
N ILE A 92 -1.28 13.23 11.09
CA ILE A 92 -2.71 13.56 11.22
C ILE A 92 -3.04 13.96 12.67
N ASP A 93 -3.88 14.99 12.82
CA ASP A 93 -4.46 15.39 14.11
C ASP A 93 -5.75 14.60 14.36
N ALA A 94 -5.61 13.39 14.89
CA ALA A 94 -6.70 12.48 15.20
C ALA A 94 -6.29 11.49 16.29
N SER A 95 -7.25 10.75 16.85
CA SER A 95 -7.01 9.55 17.65
C SER A 95 -6.98 8.32 16.74
N ALA A 96 -6.03 7.42 16.98
CA ALA A 96 -5.95 6.14 16.27
C ALA A 96 -7.19 5.27 16.51
N ALA A 97 -7.79 5.36 17.70
CA ALA A 97 -9.04 4.65 18.03
C ALA A 97 -10.22 5.12 17.16
N VAL A 98 -10.28 6.40 16.78
CA VAL A 98 -11.30 6.91 15.85
C VAL A 98 -11.12 6.35 14.45
N VAL A 99 -9.89 6.24 13.97
CA VAL A 99 -9.58 5.61 12.66
C VAL A 99 -9.97 4.14 12.68
N HIS A 100 -9.62 3.41 13.75
CA HIS A 100 -10.03 2.03 13.97
C HIS A 100 -11.56 1.87 13.93
N ALA A 101 -12.29 2.66 14.72
CA ALA A 101 -13.76 2.64 14.75
C ALA A 101 -14.37 2.98 13.39
N GLY A 102 -13.78 3.91 12.64
CA GLY A 102 -14.21 4.26 11.29
C GLY A 102 -14.07 3.11 10.30
N LEU A 103 -12.98 2.34 10.37
CA LEU A 103 -12.80 1.13 9.56
C LEU A 103 -13.83 0.05 9.91
N LEU A 104 -14.09 -0.19 11.20
CA LEU A 104 -15.17 -1.11 11.64
C LEU A 104 -16.55 -0.64 11.15
N ALA A 105 -16.83 0.66 11.19
CA ALA A 105 -18.10 1.23 10.72
C ALA A 105 -18.30 1.08 9.20
N LEU A 106 -17.23 0.87 8.43
CA LEU A 106 -17.26 0.48 7.02
C LEU A 106 -17.43 -1.03 6.81
N GLY A 107 -17.47 -1.83 7.88
CA GLY A 107 -17.51 -3.29 7.82
C GLY A 107 -16.14 -3.92 7.54
N ALA A 108 -15.04 -3.19 7.71
CA ALA A 108 -13.69 -3.76 7.62
C ALA A 108 -13.46 -4.76 8.77
N ARG A 109 -12.78 -5.89 8.44
CA ARG A 109 -12.51 -6.93 9.41
C ARG A 109 -11.10 -6.78 9.97
N GLN A 110 -11.05 -6.52 11.26
CA GLN A 110 -9.82 -6.55 12.02
C GLN A 110 -9.23 -7.98 12.03
N GLY A 111 -7.91 -8.05 11.94
CA GLY A 111 -7.15 -9.27 12.20
C GLY A 111 -6.40 -9.21 13.52
N THR A 112 -5.13 -9.61 13.47
CA THR A 112 -4.22 -9.61 14.62
C THR A 112 -2.94 -8.85 14.29
N PRO A 113 -2.38 -8.09 15.24
CA PRO A 113 -1.08 -7.46 15.09
C PRO A 113 0.04 -8.50 14.88
N VAL A 114 1.19 -8.03 14.41
CA VAL A 114 2.41 -8.84 14.35
C VAL A 114 2.77 -9.38 15.73
N ARG A 115 3.33 -10.58 15.76
CA ARG A 115 3.95 -11.17 16.95
C ARG A 115 5.38 -11.55 16.64
N HIS A 116 6.33 -11.05 17.42
CA HIS A 116 7.76 -11.36 17.27
C HIS A 116 8.21 -12.51 18.18
N TYR A 117 7.56 -12.67 19.33
CA TYR A 117 7.94 -13.63 20.35
C TYR A 117 6.72 -14.38 20.88
N LYS A 118 6.94 -15.60 21.33
CA LYS A 118 5.97 -16.41 22.07
C LYS A 118 6.52 -16.72 23.45
N GLU A 119 5.72 -16.54 24.46
CA GLU A 119 6.02 -17.00 25.80
C GLU A 119 5.79 -18.51 25.89
N VAL A 120 6.82 -19.26 26.25
CA VAL A 120 6.78 -20.75 26.40
C VAL A 120 6.71 -21.16 27.83
N SER A 121 7.11 -20.31 28.78
CA SER A 121 6.93 -20.43 30.22
C SER A 121 7.03 -19.02 30.84
N PRO A 122 6.56 -18.80 32.10
CA PRO A 122 6.60 -17.49 32.72
C PRO A 122 7.96 -16.80 32.57
N GLY A 123 8.01 -15.64 31.89
CA GLY A 123 9.22 -14.86 31.64
C GLY A 123 10.17 -15.40 30.55
N LYS A 124 9.91 -16.57 29.95
CA LYS A 124 10.75 -17.15 28.90
C LYS A 124 10.13 -16.90 27.51
N LEU A 125 10.70 -15.95 26.77
CA LEU A 125 10.32 -15.62 25.40
C LEU A 125 11.22 -16.36 24.41
N VAL A 126 10.62 -16.92 23.37
CA VAL A 126 11.31 -17.46 22.19
C VAL A 126 10.86 -16.72 20.95
N ALA A 127 11.76 -16.58 19.98
CA ALA A 127 11.42 -15.97 18.68
C ALA A 127 10.33 -16.80 17.99
N ASP A 128 9.21 -16.16 17.65
CA ASP A 128 8.07 -16.78 16.95
C ASP A 128 7.38 -15.70 16.11
N PHE A 129 7.99 -15.36 14.99
CA PHE A 129 7.44 -14.36 14.11
C PHE A 129 6.13 -14.83 13.45
N LYS A 130 5.06 -14.09 13.69
CA LYS A 130 3.78 -14.23 12.99
C LYS A 130 3.45 -12.88 12.34
N PRO A 131 3.27 -12.85 11.01
CA PRO A 131 2.92 -11.60 10.32
C PRO A 131 1.57 -11.07 10.80
N PRO A 132 1.33 -9.76 10.68
CA PRO A 132 0.02 -9.20 10.96
C PRO A 132 -1.01 -9.74 9.97
N THR A 133 -2.25 -9.87 10.43
CA THR A 133 -3.37 -10.34 9.63
C THR A 133 -4.49 -9.29 9.58
N GLY A 134 -5.52 -9.54 8.79
CA GLY A 134 -6.69 -8.67 8.69
C GLY A 134 -7.12 -8.45 7.25
N GLN A 135 -8.20 -7.69 7.08
CA GLN A 135 -8.65 -7.31 5.74
C GLN A 135 -7.64 -6.37 5.10
N GLN A 136 -7.31 -6.63 3.84
CA GLN A 136 -6.46 -5.73 3.06
C GLN A 136 -7.15 -4.37 2.91
N ILE A 137 -6.39 -3.30 3.15
CA ILE A 137 -6.80 -1.91 2.97
C ILE A 137 -5.99 -1.32 1.82
N GLU A 138 -6.66 -0.88 0.78
CA GLU A 138 -6.04 -0.09 -0.28
C GLU A 138 -5.94 1.36 0.19
N ILE A 139 -4.77 1.95 0.02
CA ILE A 139 -4.49 3.32 0.47
C ILE A 139 -4.16 4.18 -0.73
N TYR A 140 -4.94 5.25 -0.92
CA TYR A 140 -4.68 6.27 -1.92
C TYR A 140 -4.43 7.60 -1.26
N LEU A 141 -3.57 8.41 -1.89
CA LEU A 141 -3.20 9.74 -1.45
C LEU A 141 -3.67 10.75 -2.49
N GLN A 142 -4.37 11.79 -2.05
CA GLN A 142 -4.84 12.87 -2.90
C GLN A 142 -4.31 14.20 -2.41
N TRP A 143 -3.85 15.03 -3.32
CA TRP A 143 -3.41 16.40 -3.03
C TRP A 143 -3.57 17.29 -4.27
N LYS A 144 -3.35 18.57 -4.12
CA LYS A 144 -3.19 19.51 -5.26
C LYS A 144 -1.70 19.79 -5.46
N ASP A 145 -1.22 19.66 -6.68
CA ASP A 145 0.16 20.02 -7.02
C ASP A 145 0.36 21.55 -7.01
N LYS A 146 1.60 22.00 -7.26
CA LYS A 146 1.94 23.44 -7.29
C LYS A 146 1.13 24.28 -8.30
N LYS A 147 0.52 23.63 -9.30
CA LYS A 147 -0.35 24.24 -10.30
C LYS A 147 -1.83 24.15 -9.91
N GLY A 148 -2.16 23.64 -8.72
CA GLY A 148 -3.54 23.42 -8.26
C GLY A 148 -4.21 22.19 -8.89
N ILE A 149 -3.49 21.40 -9.68
CA ILE A 149 -4.04 20.21 -10.36
C ILE A 149 -4.21 19.07 -9.32
N PRO A 150 -5.41 18.46 -9.24
CA PRO A 150 -5.63 17.33 -8.36
C PRO A 150 -4.77 16.11 -8.77
N ARG A 151 -4.11 15.51 -7.80
CA ARG A 151 -3.33 14.29 -7.96
C ARG A 151 -3.92 13.19 -7.08
N ARG A 152 -3.89 11.97 -7.57
CA ARG A 152 -4.30 10.77 -6.82
C ARG A 152 -3.38 9.62 -7.19
N VAL A 153 -2.73 9.04 -6.19
CA VAL A 153 -1.81 7.92 -6.38
C VAL A 153 -2.04 6.84 -5.32
N ARG A 154 -1.55 5.64 -5.57
CA ARG A 154 -1.45 4.62 -4.51
C ARG A 154 -0.34 5.01 -3.54
N ALA A 155 -0.56 4.80 -2.25
CA ALA A 155 0.41 5.19 -1.22
C ALA A 155 1.78 4.51 -1.40
N GLN A 156 1.83 3.30 -1.96
CA GLN A 156 3.08 2.61 -2.29
C GLN A 156 4.02 3.45 -3.17
N GLN A 157 3.48 4.34 -4.01
CA GLN A 157 4.30 5.18 -4.89
C GLN A 157 5.14 6.21 -4.13
N TRP A 158 4.78 6.54 -2.89
CA TRP A 158 5.55 7.45 -2.03
C TRP A 158 6.58 6.73 -1.17
N VAL A 159 6.57 5.39 -1.19
CA VAL A 159 7.46 4.55 -0.39
C VAL A 159 8.31 3.70 -1.34
N ARG A 160 9.61 3.65 -1.12
CA ARG A 160 10.53 2.79 -1.86
C ARG A 160 11.33 1.92 -0.91
N ARG A 161 11.91 0.84 -1.45
CA ARG A 161 12.88 0.04 -0.69
C ARG A 161 14.08 0.90 -0.33
N ALA A 162 14.54 0.82 0.91
CA ALA A 162 15.67 1.59 1.40
C ALA A 162 16.93 1.27 0.59
N THR A 163 17.58 2.32 0.09
CA THR A 163 18.80 2.23 -0.71
C THR A 163 20.05 2.63 0.08
N GLN A 164 19.93 3.35 1.18
CA GLN A 164 21.04 3.74 2.07
C GLN A 164 21.43 2.58 2.99
N ARG A 165 21.90 1.48 2.36
CA ARG A 165 22.29 0.24 3.04
C ARG A 165 23.35 -0.50 2.25
N TYR A 166 23.96 -1.50 2.87
CA TYR A 166 24.83 -2.43 2.17
C TYR A 166 24.01 -3.46 1.38
N PHE A 167 24.48 -3.71 0.17
CA PHE A 167 24.02 -4.81 -0.69
C PHE A 167 25.17 -5.77 -0.86
N SER A 168 24.89 -7.08 -0.91
CA SER A 168 25.91 -8.09 -1.10
C SER A 168 25.52 -9.07 -2.21
N ALA A 169 26.54 -9.59 -2.90
CA ALA A 169 26.38 -10.62 -3.93
C ALA A 169 27.43 -11.71 -3.74
N PRO A 170 27.05 -13.01 -3.70
CA PRO A 170 27.98 -14.10 -3.53
C PRO A 170 29.06 -14.10 -4.61
N LEU A 171 30.33 -14.22 -4.18
CA LEU A 171 31.49 -14.36 -5.03
C LEU A 171 32.56 -15.15 -4.27
N ALA A 172 32.87 -16.37 -4.68
CA ALA A 172 33.78 -17.25 -3.94
C ALA A 172 35.20 -16.70 -3.84
N LYS A 173 35.70 -16.05 -4.90
CA LYS A 173 37.00 -15.36 -4.97
C LYS A 173 36.95 -14.25 -6.01
N LEU A 174 37.78 -13.22 -5.86
CA LEU A 174 38.03 -12.28 -6.96
C LEU A 174 38.71 -13.01 -8.13
N PRO A 175 38.38 -12.68 -9.38
CA PRO A 175 39.14 -13.18 -10.54
C PRO A 175 40.59 -12.72 -10.49
N ASP A 176 41.49 -13.51 -10.99
CA ASP A 176 42.91 -13.21 -10.97
C ASP A 176 43.20 -11.89 -11.71
N GLY A 177 44.04 -11.05 -11.12
CA GLY A 177 44.42 -9.74 -11.64
C GLY A 177 43.38 -8.63 -11.46
N VAL A 178 42.20 -8.90 -10.84
CA VAL A 178 41.20 -7.85 -10.54
C VAL A 178 41.64 -7.07 -9.32
N VAL A 179 41.80 -5.74 -9.51
CA VAL A 179 42.00 -4.77 -8.45
C VAL A 179 40.75 -3.92 -8.37
N LEU A 180 40.05 -3.95 -7.21
CA LEU A 180 38.86 -3.15 -7.00
C LEU A 180 39.24 -1.67 -6.76
N PRO A 181 38.55 -0.71 -7.36
CA PRO A 181 38.78 0.71 -7.13
C PRO A 181 38.37 1.10 -5.73
N LYS A 182 39.09 2.08 -5.15
CA LYS A 182 38.70 2.69 -3.86
C LYS A 182 37.52 3.65 -4.01
N GLU A 183 37.38 4.28 -5.17
CA GLU A 183 36.28 5.19 -5.50
C GLU A 183 35.84 4.97 -6.97
N PRO A 184 34.56 4.61 -7.20
CA PRO A 184 33.56 4.27 -6.17
C PRO A 184 33.91 2.95 -5.45
N GLU A 185 33.70 2.91 -4.14
CA GLU A 185 34.13 1.79 -3.29
C GLU A 185 33.28 0.54 -3.53
N LEU A 186 33.89 -0.48 -4.15
CA LEU A 186 33.36 -1.84 -4.22
C LEU A 186 34.27 -2.74 -3.38
N VAL A 187 33.73 -3.42 -2.40
CA VAL A 187 34.50 -4.22 -1.44
C VAL A 187 34.29 -5.71 -1.69
N PHE A 188 35.37 -6.49 -1.64
CA PHE A 188 35.27 -7.94 -1.55
C PHE A 188 35.47 -8.39 -0.10
N ASP A 189 34.40 -8.91 0.50
CA ASP A 189 34.46 -9.52 1.82
C ASP A 189 34.97 -10.96 1.70
N VAL A 190 36.26 -11.12 2.05
CA VAL A 190 36.95 -12.43 2.00
C VAL A 190 36.33 -13.44 2.95
N LYS A 191 35.88 -12.98 4.14
CA LYS A 191 35.30 -13.84 5.16
C LYS A 191 33.96 -14.42 4.74
N ASN A 192 33.10 -13.57 4.20
CA ASN A 192 31.76 -13.95 3.78
C ASN A 192 31.69 -14.40 2.31
N LYS A 193 32.78 -14.27 1.56
CA LYS A 193 32.88 -14.62 0.13
C LYS A 193 31.82 -13.92 -0.70
N GLU A 194 31.77 -12.59 -0.60
CA GLU A 194 30.80 -11.78 -1.32
C GLU A 194 31.35 -10.41 -1.72
N LEU A 195 30.84 -9.86 -2.83
CA LEU A 195 30.99 -8.46 -3.17
C LEU A 195 29.99 -7.63 -2.39
N VAL A 196 30.42 -6.48 -1.88
CA VAL A 196 29.62 -5.57 -1.04
C VAL A 196 29.64 -4.17 -1.65
N TRP A 197 28.47 -3.55 -1.70
CA TRP A 197 28.25 -2.20 -2.21
C TRP A 197 27.32 -1.44 -1.27
N PHE A 198 27.58 -0.14 -1.06
CA PHE A 198 26.73 0.73 -0.25
C PHE A 198 25.94 1.72 -1.13
N GLY A 199 24.64 1.85 -0.87
CA GLY A 199 23.78 2.82 -1.53
C GLY A 199 23.34 2.42 -2.94
N THR A 200 22.77 3.36 -3.69
CA THR A 200 22.34 3.15 -5.07
C THR A 200 23.53 3.15 -6.03
N MET A 201 23.74 2.06 -6.74
CA MET A 201 24.76 2.00 -7.79
C MET A 201 24.25 2.71 -9.06
N LYS A 202 25.01 3.68 -9.57
CA LYS A 202 24.70 4.37 -10.83
C LYS A 202 25.10 3.49 -12.02
N PRO A 203 24.43 3.62 -13.20
CA PRO A 203 24.82 2.87 -14.40
C PRO A 203 26.31 3.00 -14.77
N ALA A 204 26.87 4.22 -14.67
CA ALA A 204 28.28 4.45 -14.95
C ALA A 204 29.23 3.67 -14.00
N GLN A 205 28.85 3.55 -12.71
CA GLN A 205 29.62 2.79 -11.72
C GLN A 205 29.58 1.28 -12.05
N ARG A 206 28.37 0.75 -12.34
CA ARG A 206 28.24 -0.62 -12.84
C ARG A 206 29.15 -0.88 -14.03
N ASP A 207 29.16 0.02 -15.01
CA ASP A 207 29.93 -0.16 -16.26
C ASP A 207 31.43 -0.11 -16.01
N ILE A 208 31.92 0.71 -15.04
CA ILE A 208 33.30 0.68 -14.56
C ILE A 208 33.64 -0.71 -14.01
N PHE A 209 32.82 -1.26 -13.10
CA PHE A 209 33.07 -2.57 -12.50
C PHE A 209 33.03 -3.70 -13.53
N LEU A 210 32.11 -3.65 -14.49
CA LEU A 210 32.01 -4.67 -15.55
C LEU A 210 33.22 -4.70 -16.49
N LYS A 211 34.02 -3.62 -16.56
CA LYS A 211 35.27 -3.57 -17.35
C LYS A 211 36.44 -4.23 -16.63
N LEU A 212 36.39 -4.41 -15.31
CA LEU A 212 37.46 -4.98 -14.51
C LEU A 212 37.71 -6.46 -14.84
N SER A 213 36.69 -7.22 -15.27
CA SER A 213 36.82 -8.62 -15.59
C SER A 213 35.77 -9.10 -16.61
N LYS A 214 36.18 -10.06 -17.45
CA LYS A 214 35.27 -10.81 -18.32
C LYS A 214 34.69 -12.07 -17.63
N ASP A 215 35.12 -12.37 -16.40
CA ASP A 215 34.63 -13.51 -15.62
C ASP A 215 33.10 -13.42 -15.42
N ALA A 216 32.39 -14.48 -15.79
CA ALA A 216 30.94 -14.50 -15.80
C ALA A 216 30.33 -14.42 -14.38
N VAL A 217 31.00 -15.02 -13.37
CA VAL A 217 30.52 -15.02 -11.98
C VAL A 217 30.67 -13.64 -11.38
N PHE A 218 31.83 -12.99 -11.58
CA PHE A 218 32.06 -11.61 -11.17
C PHE A 218 31.04 -10.64 -11.80
N ARG A 219 30.87 -10.75 -13.13
CA ARG A 219 29.89 -9.89 -13.84
C ARG A 219 28.45 -10.10 -13.35
N LYS A 220 28.09 -11.35 -13.03
CA LYS A 220 26.78 -11.67 -12.44
C LYS A 220 26.64 -11.06 -11.05
N ALA A 221 27.68 -11.11 -10.22
CA ALA A 221 27.67 -10.48 -8.89
C ALA A 221 27.50 -8.95 -8.98
N VAL A 222 28.26 -8.27 -9.86
CA VAL A 222 28.10 -6.82 -10.12
C VAL A 222 26.69 -6.50 -10.63
N GLY A 223 26.18 -7.28 -11.58
CA GLY A 223 24.82 -7.10 -12.10
C GLY A 223 23.74 -7.27 -11.03
N ARG A 224 23.93 -8.21 -10.10
CA ARG A 224 23.04 -8.40 -8.95
C ARG A 224 23.06 -7.19 -8.01
N LEU A 225 24.25 -6.71 -7.62
CA LEU A 225 24.40 -5.52 -6.80
C LEU A 225 23.72 -4.30 -7.44
N PHE A 226 23.93 -4.09 -8.75
CA PHE A 226 23.27 -3.04 -9.49
C PHE A 226 21.75 -3.17 -9.43
N GLY A 227 21.20 -4.35 -9.73
CA GLY A 227 19.74 -4.57 -9.73
C GLY A 227 19.10 -4.40 -8.36
N GLU A 228 19.75 -4.94 -7.31
CA GLU A 228 19.22 -4.88 -5.94
C GLU A 228 19.33 -3.48 -5.30
N SER A 229 20.32 -2.67 -5.71
CA SER A 229 20.53 -1.32 -5.21
C SER A 229 19.65 -0.25 -5.88
N GLN A 230 18.88 -0.59 -6.91
CA GLN A 230 18.01 0.37 -7.57
C GLN A 230 16.80 0.73 -6.68
N PRO A 231 16.39 2.02 -6.69
CA PRO A 231 15.20 2.44 -5.97
C PRO A 231 13.96 1.77 -6.56
N THR A 232 13.31 0.92 -5.79
CA THR A 232 12.10 0.20 -6.21
C THR A 232 10.93 0.59 -5.34
N GLU A 233 9.78 0.85 -5.97
CA GLU A 233 8.53 1.12 -5.28
C GLU A 233 8.13 -0.02 -4.33
N MET A 234 7.54 0.32 -3.19
CA MET A 234 7.03 -0.65 -2.24
C MET A 234 5.95 -1.52 -2.88
N ARG A 235 6.06 -2.84 -2.70
CA ARG A 235 5.08 -3.82 -3.20
C ARG A 235 4.19 -4.40 -2.09
N ALA A 236 4.48 -4.07 -0.83
CA ALA A 236 3.72 -4.56 0.31
C ALA A 236 2.28 -4.04 0.32
N HIS A 237 1.39 -4.80 0.96
CA HIS A 237 0.00 -4.42 1.14
C HIS A 237 -0.29 -4.20 2.61
N TRP A 238 -1.10 -3.20 2.92
CA TRP A 238 -1.58 -2.96 4.28
C TRP A 238 -2.76 -3.85 4.62
N VAL A 239 -2.78 -4.31 5.85
CA VAL A 239 -3.89 -5.04 6.46
C VAL A 239 -4.38 -4.31 7.70
N PHE A 240 -5.66 -4.45 8.00
CA PHE A 240 -6.25 -3.92 9.24
C PHE A 240 -5.89 -4.83 10.41
N ALA A 241 -4.69 -4.66 10.96
CA ALA A 241 -4.19 -5.44 12.09
C ALA A 241 -4.95 -5.12 13.38
N GLY A 242 -5.35 -3.85 13.55
CA GLY A 242 -6.27 -3.42 14.59
C GLY A 242 -5.63 -3.14 15.94
N SER A 243 -4.29 -3.15 16.05
CA SER A 243 -3.58 -2.88 17.30
C SER A 243 -4.08 -3.71 18.49
N GLY A 244 -3.83 -3.26 19.70
CA GLY A 244 -4.26 -3.86 20.96
C GLY A 244 -4.70 -2.82 21.98
N PHE A 245 -5.16 -3.28 23.12
CA PHE A 245 -5.49 -2.45 24.27
C PHE A 245 -4.70 -2.91 25.48
N ILE A 246 -4.23 -1.96 26.29
CA ILE A 246 -3.74 -2.22 27.63
C ILE A 246 -4.67 -1.54 28.64
N VAL A 247 -4.72 -2.09 29.83
CA VAL A 247 -5.37 -1.48 30.98
C VAL A 247 -4.31 -0.78 31.79
N ASP A 248 -4.43 0.53 31.91
CA ASP A 248 -3.61 1.32 32.82
C ASP A 248 -3.91 0.87 34.25
N MET A 249 -2.91 0.36 34.93
CA MET A 249 -3.10 -0.26 36.26
C MET A 249 -3.48 0.74 37.34
N GLN A 250 -3.11 2.02 37.16
CA GLN A 250 -3.42 3.10 38.12
C GLN A 250 -4.82 3.65 37.89
N THR A 251 -5.14 3.99 36.64
CA THR A 251 -6.41 4.64 36.29
C THR A 251 -7.50 3.67 35.89
N LYS A 252 -7.19 2.36 35.75
CA LYS A 252 -8.09 1.30 35.24
C LYS A 252 -8.69 1.59 33.85
N LYS A 253 -8.18 2.60 33.15
CA LYS A 253 -8.66 2.97 31.82
C LYS A 253 -8.00 2.09 30.74
N LYS A 254 -8.79 1.68 29.75
CA LYS A 254 -8.28 1.05 28.55
C LYS A 254 -7.59 2.09 27.68
N LYS A 255 -6.34 1.84 27.32
CA LYS A 255 -5.57 2.66 26.38
C LYS A 255 -5.35 1.87 25.09
N TYR A 256 -5.70 2.47 23.97
CA TYR A 256 -5.44 1.88 22.64
C TYR A 256 -3.95 2.04 22.30
N LEU A 257 -3.26 0.96 21.97
CA LEU A 257 -1.81 0.98 21.84
C LEU A 257 -1.31 1.84 20.68
N ALA A 258 -2.09 1.95 19.60
CA ALA A 258 -1.71 2.76 18.44
C ALA A 258 -1.74 4.28 18.71
N GLU A 259 -2.23 4.73 19.88
CA GLU A 259 -2.15 6.14 20.28
C GLU A 259 -0.69 6.60 20.51
N ASN A 260 0.27 5.68 20.52
CA ASN A 260 1.71 6.00 20.50
C ASN A 260 2.22 6.50 19.13
N GLY A 261 1.35 6.57 18.10
CA GLY A 261 1.67 7.04 16.77
C GLY A 261 1.66 5.99 15.67
N ASN A 262 1.57 4.69 15.99
CA ASN A 262 1.62 3.59 15.02
C ASN A 262 0.29 3.41 14.26
N LEU A 263 -0.06 4.42 13.45
CA LEU A 263 -1.34 4.47 12.74
C LEU A 263 -1.31 3.67 11.44
N ILE A 264 -0.41 4.03 10.50
CA ILE A 264 -0.22 3.33 9.21
C ILE A 264 1.26 3.02 9.07
N CYS A 265 1.64 1.79 9.36
CA CYS A 265 3.03 1.37 9.47
C CYS A 265 3.56 0.75 8.18
N VAL A 266 4.87 0.88 7.93
CA VAL A 266 5.64 0.17 6.90
C VAL A 266 6.71 -0.73 7.51
N ALA A 267 6.94 -0.64 8.81
CA ALA A 267 7.62 -1.61 9.66
C ALA A 267 6.58 -2.27 10.57
N ASN A 268 6.83 -3.53 10.98
CA ASN A 268 5.85 -4.30 11.74
C ASN A 268 5.88 -3.95 13.24
N PHE A 269 4.75 -3.42 13.74
CA PHE A 269 4.59 -3.09 15.17
C PHE A 269 3.40 -3.81 15.80
N PRO A 270 3.55 -4.41 16.99
CA PRO A 270 2.42 -5.00 17.73
C PRO A 270 1.31 -4.00 18.06
N SER A 271 1.63 -2.71 18.04
CA SER A 271 0.69 -1.61 18.30
C SER A 271 0.11 -0.95 17.03
N ALA A 272 0.39 -1.46 15.82
CA ALA A 272 -0.08 -0.86 14.58
C ALA A 272 -1.59 -0.99 14.37
N THR A 273 -2.27 0.07 13.95
CA THR A 273 -3.65 -0.01 13.46
C THR A 273 -3.70 -0.64 12.07
N LEU A 274 -2.93 -0.10 11.13
CA LEU A 274 -2.69 -0.67 9.81
C LEU A 274 -1.22 -1.05 9.72
N ASP A 275 -0.94 -2.29 9.33
CA ASP A 275 0.40 -2.82 9.21
C ASP A 275 0.58 -3.51 7.86
N ILE A 276 1.81 -3.69 7.39
CA ILE A 276 2.07 -4.43 6.16
C ILE A 276 2.09 -5.94 6.43
N ALA A 277 1.47 -6.71 5.52
CA ALA A 277 1.38 -8.17 5.67
C ALA A 277 2.73 -8.89 5.53
N GLN A 278 3.73 -8.25 4.94
CA GLN A 278 5.09 -8.78 4.80
C GLN A 278 5.91 -8.51 6.06
N ALA A 279 6.89 -9.39 6.33
CA ALA A 279 7.86 -9.16 7.38
C ALA A 279 8.70 -7.91 7.08
N SER A 280 8.74 -6.98 8.03
CA SER A 280 9.53 -5.74 7.97
C SER A 280 10.02 -5.40 9.37
N SER A 281 11.34 -5.25 9.51
CA SER A 281 11.95 -4.94 10.81
C SER A 281 11.53 -3.55 11.31
N ASP A 282 11.37 -3.42 12.61
CA ASP A 282 11.20 -2.17 13.36
C ASP A 282 12.53 -1.67 13.98
N LYS A 283 13.66 -2.31 13.67
CA LYS A 283 14.98 -1.94 14.18
C LYS A 283 15.68 -1.04 13.19
N GLY A 284 16.08 0.15 13.62
CA GLY A 284 16.58 1.25 12.80
C GLY A 284 17.54 0.88 11.65
N SER A 285 18.59 0.08 11.92
CA SER A 285 19.55 -0.36 10.89
C SER A 285 18.97 -1.34 9.85
N ASN A 286 17.82 -1.96 10.15
CA ASN A 286 17.19 -3.01 9.33
C ASN A 286 15.85 -2.56 8.74
N LEU A 287 15.53 -1.27 8.78
CA LEU A 287 14.33 -0.74 8.15
C LEU A 287 14.37 -0.97 6.63
N LEU A 288 13.28 -1.50 6.09
CA LEU A 288 13.24 -1.93 4.69
C LEU A 288 12.83 -0.82 3.74
N TYR A 289 12.22 0.27 4.25
CA TYR A 289 11.59 1.29 3.44
C TYR A 289 12.09 2.69 3.77
N GLU A 290 12.08 3.54 2.76
CA GLU A 290 12.38 4.96 2.86
C GLU A 290 11.40 5.78 2.01
N ALA A 291 11.31 7.07 2.26
CA ALA A 291 10.48 7.98 1.51
C ALA A 291 11.01 8.14 0.07
N PHE A 292 10.12 8.08 -0.91
CA PHE A 292 10.46 8.31 -2.32
C PHE A 292 10.38 9.81 -2.61
N ILE A 293 11.41 10.54 -2.19
CA ILE A 293 11.48 12.02 -2.14
C ILE A 293 10.98 12.72 -3.43
N ASP A 294 11.30 12.17 -4.59
CA ASP A 294 10.97 12.77 -5.89
C ASP A 294 9.46 12.76 -6.20
N ARG A 295 8.70 11.92 -5.48
CA ARG A 295 7.26 11.72 -5.68
C ARG A 295 6.40 12.39 -4.63
N ILE A 296 7.00 12.85 -3.54
CA ILE A 296 6.28 13.43 -2.39
C ILE A 296 6.24 14.94 -2.54
N PRO A 297 5.08 15.59 -2.41
CA PRO A 297 4.98 17.04 -2.47
C PRO A 297 5.71 17.71 -1.29
N PRO A 298 5.91 19.03 -1.31
CA PRO A 298 6.60 19.75 -0.23
C PRO A 298 6.00 19.47 1.16
N VAL A 299 6.84 19.60 2.20
CA VAL A 299 6.39 19.56 3.61
C VAL A 299 5.26 20.58 3.82
N ASN A 300 4.33 20.28 4.70
CA ASN A 300 3.08 21.00 4.99
C ASN A 300 2.03 20.97 3.86
N THR A 301 2.25 20.22 2.76
CA THR A 301 1.18 19.98 1.79
C THR A 301 0.06 19.17 2.43
N GLU A 302 -1.18 19.67 2.32
CA GLU A 302 -2.37 18.92 2.74
C GLU A 302 -2.60 17.72 1.82
N VAL A 303 -2.87 16.56 2.44
CA VAL A 303 -3.07 15.29 1.75
C VAL A 303 -4.31 14.61 2.32
N LEU A 304 -5.22 14.23 1.45
CA LEU A 304 -6.35 13.38 1.80
C LEU A 304 -5.95 11.93 1.59
N ILE A 305 -5.90 11.15 2.68
CA ILE A 305 -5.67 9.70 2.63
C ILE A 305 -7.01 9.00 2.51
N GLU A 306 -7.16 8.13 1.51
CA GLU A 306 -8.32 7.25 1.36
C GLU A 306 -7.96 5.85 1.86
N LEU A 307 -8.66 5.34 2.84
CA LEU A 307 -8.57 3.95 3.30
C LEU A 307 -9.77 3.18 2.77
N ILE A 308 -9.53 2.23 1.88
CA ILE A 308 -10.58 1.47 1.17
C ILE A 308 -10.42 -0.01 1.51
N PRO A 309 -11.35 -0.60 2.31
CA PRO A 309 -11.36 -2.03 2.56
C PRO A 309 -11.58 -2.79 1.24
N LYS A 310 -10.62 -3.66 0.88
CA LYS A 310 -10.70 -4.43 -0.36
C LYS A 310 -11.79 -5.48 -0.27
N SER A 311 -12.73 -5.47 -1.20
CA SER A 311 -13.76 -6.50 -1.31
C SER A 311 -13.12 -7.87 -1.52
N ARG A 312 -13.63 -8.92 -0.88
CA ARG A 312 -13.24 -10.29 -1.24
C ARG A 312 -13.75 -10.60 -2.64
N PRO A 313 -13.02 -11.38 -3.44
CA PRO A 313 -13.64 -12.03 -4.59
C PRO A 313 -14.84 -12.85 -4.08
N VAL A 314 -16.00 -12.62 -4.65
CA VAL A 314 -17.19 -13.47 -4.42
C VAL A 314 -16.78 -14.86 -4.90
N GLY A 315 -16.61 -15.85 -3.97
CA GLY A 315 -16.31 -17.22 -4.39
C GLY A 315 -15.47 -18.10 -3.45
N LYS A 316 -14.93 -17.57 -2.34
CA LYS A 316 -14.29 -18.44 -1.33
C LYS A 316 -15.06 -18.34 -0.02
N THR A 317 -16.01 -19.27 0.19
CA THR A 317 -16.63 -19.52 1.49
C THR A 317 -15.54 -19.74 2.55
N SER A 318 -15.62 -19.01 3.66
CA SER A 318 -14.78 -19.27 4.82
C SER A 318 -14.99 -20.73 5.27
N PRO A 319 -13.98 -21.46 5.70
CA PRO A 319 -14.21 -22.72 6.39
C PRO A 319 -15.14 -22.46 7.60
N PRO A 320 -16.08 -23.36 7.89
CA PRO A 320 -16.95 -23.22 9.03
C PRO A 320 -16.12 -23.11 10.33
N PRO A 321 -16.61 -22.35 11.32
CA PRO A 321 -15.91 -22.29 12.62
C PRO A 321 -15.73 -23.70 13.18
N PRO A 322 -14.61 -23.96 13.88
CA PRO A 322 -14.38 -25.28 14.48
C PRO A 322 -15.56 -25.65 15.41
N ALA A 323 -16.06 -26.86 15.24
CA ALA A 323 -17.16 -27.37 16.05
C ALA A 323 -16.76 -27.30 17.54
N LYS A 324 -17.66 -26.78 18.39
CA LYS A 324 -17.48 -26.81 19.84
C LYS A 324 -17.23 -28.26 20.28
N PRO A 325 -16.23 -28.52 21.14
CA PRO A 325 -16.04 -29.89 21.67
C PRO A 325 -17.32 -30.33 22.36
N ARG A 326 -17.81 -31.50 21.97
CA ARG A 326 -18.93 -32.14 22.66
C ARG A 326 -18.46 -32.44 24.09
N GLY A 327 -19.21 -31.94 25.07
CA GLY A 327 -18.96 -32.25 26.46
C GLY A 327 -18.97 -33.77 26.69
N LEU A 328 -17.99 -34.25 27.40
CA LEU A 328 -17.96 -35.64 27.92
C LEU A 328 -19.18 -35.86 28.81
N PRO A 329 -19.86 -37.02 28.69
CA PRO A 329 -20.90 -37.39 29.65
C PRO A 329 -20.31 -37.58 31.04
N ARG A 330 -21.03 -37.17 32.06
CA ARG A 330 -20.70 -37.34 33.49
C ARG A 330 -20.74 -38.80 33.87
#